data_9a6c0f5593dea6aaa3837f8e3900c4cc
#
_entry.id   9a6c0f5593dea6aaa3837f8e3900c4cc
#
_cell.length_a   1.000
_cell.length_b   1.000
_cell.length_c   1.000
_cell.angle_alpha   90.00
_cell.angle_beta   90.00
_cell.angle_gamma   90.00
#
_symmetry.space_group_name_H-M   'P 1'
#
loop_
_entity.id
_entity.type
_entity.pdbx_description
1 polymer ?
#
loop_
_entity_poly.entity_id
_entity_poly.type
_entity_poly.pdbx_seq_one_letter_code
_entity_poly.pdbx_strand_id
1 'polypeptide(L)'
;MAKQIVLNLEKDLIMEAVKAETYDTGRIVKSSDPIKNAPTVLSEQAGGEQHQERQMLRYLKQAVGKFEAQMVEFLDAGNGTISNTLSAAQSGFTITMVVSDRYNDGLADPMSSLCEDYLINSMLFTWWNSRDQKFASQFVINAQDSIDHIRLCLAKTAPTSSGLEYTDVTGTVTPSNGSSGETDETHQETDETQTP
;
A
#
# COMPACT_ATOMS: atom_id res chain seq x y z
N MET A 1 -19.84 13.50 -9.95
CA MET A 1 -19.33 14.41 -8.88
C MET A 1 -18.00 13.85 -8.42
N ALA A 2 -17.06 14.68 -7.94
CA ALA A 2 -15.84 14.18 -7.35
C ALA A 2 -16.10 13.66 -5.93
N LYS A 3 -15.40 12.60 -5.52
CA LYS A 3 -15.48 12.00 -4.19
C LYS A 3 -14.17 12.26 -3.46
N GLN A 4 -14.25 12.50 -2.16
CA GLN A 4 -13.06 12.60 -1.31
C GLN A 4 -12.79 11.28 -0.61
N ILE A 5 -11.53 10.87 -0.60
CA ILE A 5 -11.02 9.77 0.21
C ILE A 5 -9.98 10.32 1.17
N VAL A 6 -9.96 9.77 2.38
CA VAL A 6 -9.04 10.18 3.43
C VAL A 6 -8.15 9.00 3.76
N LEU A 7 -6.85 9.17 3.56
CA LEU A 7 -5.83 8.19 3.92
C LEU A 7 -5.29 8.56 5.29
N ASN A 8 -5.41 7.64 6.25
CA ASN A 8 -4.86 7.80 7.59
C ASN A 8 -3.48 7.15 7.64
N LEU A 9 -2.48 7.92 8.02
CA LEU A 9 -1.09 7.49 8.08
C LEU A 9 -0.56 7.65 9.49
N GLU A 10 0.09 6.62 10.01
CA GLU A 10 0.64 6.60 11.35
C GLU A 10 2.13 6.99 11.31
N LYS A 11 2.43 8.25 11.66
CA LYS A 11 3.80 8.77 11.67
C LYS A 11 4.75 7.90 12.50
N ASP A 12 4.29 7.46 13.68
CA ASP A 12 5.13 6.72 14.61
C ASP A 12 5.49 5.34 14.05
N LEU A 13 4.56 4.65 13.37
CA LEU A 13 4.83 3.38 12.68
C LEU A 13 5.81 3.56 11.52
N ILE A 14 5.64 4.61 10.71
CA ILE A 14 6.57 4.94 9.62
C ILE A 14 7.98 5.16 10.18
N MET A 15 8.10 5.93 11.25
CA MET A 15 9.39 6.23 11.89
C MET A 15 10.04 4.98 12.48
N GLU A 16 9.25 4.08 13.09
CA GLU A 16 9.71 2.81 13.64
C GLU A 16 10.19 1.86 12.54
N ALA A 17 9.42 1.74 11.44
CA ALA A 17 9.81 0.93 10.28
C ALA A 17 11.14 1.39 9.68
N VAL A 18 11.35 2.70 9.54
CA VAL A 18 12.63 3.26 9.05
C VAL A 18 13.77 2.96 10.02
N LYS A 19 13.54 3.04 11.34
CA LYS A 19 14.54 2.68 12.35
C LYS A 19 14.93 1.20 12.25
N ALA A 20 13.95 0.31 12.14
CA ALA A 20 14.18 -1.12 12.00
C ALA A 20 14.96 -1.45 10.71
N GLU A 21 14.54 -0.91 9.58
CA GLU A 21 15.17 -1.14 8.28
C GLU A 21 16.61 -0.60 8.23
N THR A 22 16.87 0.58 8.80
CA THR A 22 18.24 1.13 8.87
C THR A 22 19.16 0.29 9.74
N TYR A 23 18.64 -0.33 10.82
CA TYR A 23 19.39 -1.25 11.64
C TYR A 23 19.73 -2.54 10.89
N ASP A 24 18.74 -3.17 10.26
CA ASP A 24 18.91 -4.43 9.53
C ASP A 24 19.81 -4.26 8.31
N THR A 25 19.59 -3.20 7.53
CA THR A 25 20.42 -2.89 6.37
C THR A 25 21.86 -2.56 6.80
N GLY A 26 22.04 -1.78 7.86
CA GLY A 26 23.38 -1.48 8.42
C GLY A 26 24.12 -2.74 8.86
N ARG A 27 23.39 -3.72 9.39
CA ARG A 27 23.95 -5.02 9.80
C ARG A 27 24.38 -5.86 8.59
N ILE A 28 23.62 -5.86 7.51
CA ILE A 28 23.97 -6.57 6.27
C ILE A 28 25.21 -5.97 5.62
N VAL A 29 25.24 -4.64 5.49
CA VAL A 29 26.35 -3.91 4.83
C VAL A 29 27.70 -4.17 5.50
N LYS A 30 27.71 -4.38 6.81
CA LYS A 30 28.93 -4.49 7.61
C LYS A 30 29.17 -5.88 8.21
N SER A 31 28.44 -6.89 7.76
CA SER A 31 28.39 -8.23 8.35
C SER A 31 29.62 -9.14 8.09
N SER A 32 30.71 -8.64 7.55
CA SER A 32 31.93 -9.44 7.47
C SER A 32 32.55 -9.77 8.84
N ASP A 33 32.20 -9.04 9.91
CA ASP A 33 32.59 -9.33 11.28
C ASP A 33 31.63 -8.66 12.29
N PRO A 34 30.50 -9.31 12.63
CA PRO A 34 29.42 -8.68 13.40
C PRO A 34 29.83 -8.23 14.81
N ILE A 35 30.82 -8.85 15.42
CA ILE A 35 31.26 -8.52 16.79
C ILE A 35 32.10 -7.24 16.80
N LYS A 36 32.98 -7.06 15.82
CA LYS A 36 33.82 -5.86 15.71
C LYS A 36 33.06 -4.65 15.18
N ASN A 37 31.99 -4.88 14.44
CA ASN A 37 31.23 -3.83 13.76
C ASN A 37 29.96 -3.38 14.52
N ALA A 38 29.63 -3.98 15.68
CA ALA A 38 28.44 -3.63 16.46
C ALA A 38 28.31 -2.12 16.75
N PRO A 39 29.36 -1.37 17.17
CA PRO A 39 29.25 0.07 17.38
C PRO A 39 28.96 0.83 16.08
N THR A 40 29.49 0.35 14.96
CA THR A 40 29.30 0.97 13.65
C THR A 40 27.88 0.71 13.11
N VAL A 41 27.32 -0.47 13.36
CA VAL A 41 25.91 -0.79 13.01
C VAL A 41 24.96 0.12 13.79
N LEU A 42 25.18 0.29 15.09
CA LEU A 42 24.37 1.21 15.91
C LEU A 42 24.48 2.67 15.44
N SER A 43 25.64 3.11 14.96
CA SER A 43 25.82 4.46 14.42
C SER A 43 25.10 4.69 13.10
N GLU A 44 24.78 3.63 12.36
CA GLU A 44 24.00 3.70 11.11
C GLU A 44 22.50 3.63 11.34
N GLN A 45 22.06 3.21 12.52
CA GLN A 45 20.64 3.17 12.87
C GLN A 45 20.07 4.59 12.99
N ALA A 46 18.92 4.82 12.39
CA ALA A 46 18.20 6.07 12.50
C ALA A 46 17.50 6.19 13.86
N GLY A 47 17.56 7.37 14.48
CA GLY A 47 16.74 7.69 15.65
C GLY A 47 17.27 7.20 17.01
N GLY A 48 18.56 6.84 17.11
CA GLY A 48 19.19 6.50 18.39
C GLY A 48 19.40 7.69 19.35
N GLU A 49 19.42 8.90 18.81
CA GLU A 49 19.65 10.14 19.57
C GLU A 49 18.63 11.22 19.20
N GLN A 50 18.38 12.16 20.11
CA GLN A 50 17.37 13.21 19.93
C GLN A 50 17.59 14.08 18.68
N HIS A 51 18.83 14.31 18.26
CA HIS A 51 19.10 15.05 17.03
C HIS A 51 18.72 14.23 15.77
N GLN A 52 18.87 12.91 15.81
CA GLN A 52 18.50 12.01 14.73
C GLN A 52 16.97 11.95 14.57
N GLU A 53 16.22 11.98 15.66
CA GLU A 53 14.75 12.06 15.59
C GLU A 53 14.28 13.33 14.89
N ARG A 54 14.90 14.47 15.16
CA ARG A 54 14.62 15.73 14.45
C ARG A 54 14.99 15.63 12.97
N GLN A 55 16.09 14.96 12.65
CA GLN A 55 16.52 14.72 11.27
C GLN A 55 15.52 13.80 10.55
N MET A 56 15.07 12.74 11.20
CA MET A 56 14.06 11.83 10.67
C MET A 56 12.75 12.55 10.39
N LEU A 57 12.27 13.39 11.30
CA LEU A 57 11.08 14.20 11.07
C LEU A 57 11.25 15.14 9.85
N ARG A 58 12.44 15.70 9.66
CA ARG A 58 12.73 16.51 8.47
C ARG A 58 12.69 15.68 7.19
N TYR A 59 13.20 14.44 7.22
CA TYR A 59 13.13 13.54 6.08
C TYR A 59 11.69 13.12 5.78
N LEU A 60 10.88 12.86 6.80
CA LEU A 60 9.46 12.60 6.63
C LEU A 60 8.75 13.79 5.96
N LYS A 61 8.99 15.02 6.44
CA LYS A 61 8.43 16.22 5.80
C LYS A 61 8.84 16.35 4.33
N GLN A 62 10.08 16.04 4.00
CA GLN A 62 10.57 16.05 2.63
C GLN A 62 9.91 14.95 1.78
N ALA A 63 9.73 13.75 2.35
CA ALA A 63 9.05 12.64 1.67
C ALA A 63 7.58 12.97 1.39
N VAL A 64 6.87 13.52 2.38
CA VAL A 64 5.47 13.98 2.22
C VAL A 64 5.39 15.09 1.17
N GLY A 65 6.27 16.08 1.22
CA GLY A 65 6.26 17.14 0.20
C GLY A 65 6.54 16.65 -1.23
N LYS A 66 7.40 15.62 -1.39
CA LYS A 66 7.61 14.97 -2.69
C LYS A 66 6.37 14.20 -3.14
N PHE A 67 5.71 13.50 -2.21
CA PHE A 67 4.46 12.81 -2.47
C PHE A 67 3.37 13.80 -2.93
N GLU A 68 3.19 14.90 -2.20
CA GLU A 68 2.25 15.96 -2.55
C GLU A 68 2.52 16.53 -3.96
N ALA A 69 3.79 16.76 -4.30
CA ALA A 69 4.17 17.26 -5.62
C ALA A 69 3.87 16.26 -6.75
N GLN A 70 4.04 14.94 -6.49
CA GLN A 70 3.77 13.89 -7.49
C GLN A 70 2.28 13.60 -7.67
N MET A 71 1.48 13.85 -6.64
CA MET A 71 0.05 13.54 -6.57
C MET A 71 -0.82 14.79 -6.59
N VAL A 72 -0.27 15.93 -6.99
CA VAL A 72 -0.95 17.25 -6.94
C VAL A 72 -2.30 17.28 -7.65
N GLU A 73 -2.46 16.50 -8.71
CA GLU A 73 -3.71 16.40 -9.48
C GLU A 73 -4.85 15.69 -8.73
N PHE A 74 -4.51 14.91 -7.70
CA PHE A 74 -5.46 14.16 -6.88
C PHE A 74 -5.63 14.76 -5.49
N LEU A 75 -4.83 15.73 -5.09
CA LEU A 75 -4.94 16.36 -3.78
C LEU A 75 -6.03 17.41 -3.73
N ASP A 76 -6.72 17.47 -2.60
CA ASP A 76 -7.70 18.53 -2.37
C ASP A 76 -6.99 19.88 -2.13
N ALA A 77 -7.17 20.80 -3.07
CA ALA A 77 -6.56 22.14 -3.01
C ALA A 77 -6.97 22.95 -1.75
N GLY A 78 -8.06 22.55 -1.07
CA GLY A 78 -8.55 23.22 0.15
C GLY A 78 -7.78 22.89 1.42
N ASN A 79 -7.00 21.78 1.44
CA ASN A 79 -6.39 21.28 2.67
C ASN A 79 -4.96 21.76 2.96
N GLY A 80 -4.42 22.67 2.18
CA GLY A 80 -3.06 23.18 2.40
C GLY A 80 -1.96 22.10 2.30
N THR A 81 -0.72 22.48 2.48
CA THR A 81 0.44 21.59 2.38
C THR A 81 0.62 20.82 3.69
N ILE A 82 0.38 19.52 3.69
CA ILE A 82 0.45 18.63 4.87
C ILE A 82 1.88 18.58 5.43
N SER A 83 2.89 18.59 4.57
CA SER A 83 4.31 18.60 4.96
C SER A 83 4.66 19.74 5.91
N ASN A 84 3.95 20.88 5.85
CA ASN A 84 4.17 22.01 6.73
C ASN A 84 3.49 21.84 8.11
N THR A 85 2.42 21.06 8.19
CA THR A 85 1.64 20.86 9.42
C THR A 85 2.20 19.76 10.32
N LEU A 86 3.03 18.87 9.77
CA LEU A 86 3.63 17.78 10.53
C LEU A 86 4.48 18.29 11.68
N SER A 87 4.22 17.80 12.88
CA SER A 87 4.98 18.13 14.11
C SER A 87 5.47 16.88 14.83
N ALA A 88 6.42 17.06 15.73
CA ALA A 88 6.92 15.98 16.57
C ALA A 88 5.85 15.42 17.53
N ALA A 89 4.89 16.26 17.93
CA ALA A 89 3.85 15.92 18.91
C ALA A 89 2.69 15.09 18.33
N GLN A 90 2.58 14.99 17.00
CA GLN A 90 1.53 14.21 16.34
C GLN A 90 1.96 12.76 16.19
N SER A 91 1.06 11.80 16.46
CA SER A 91 1.27 10.36 16.21
C SER A 91 0.94 9.96 14.77
N GLY A 92 0.08 10.71 14.10
CA GLY A 92 -0.36 10.44 12.73
C GLY A 92 -0.77 11.70 11.98
N PHE A 93 -1.09 11.54 10.71
CA PHE A 93 -1.59 12.60 9.82
C PHE A 93 -2.47 12.00 8.72
N THR A 94 -3.24 12.83 8.05
CA THR A 94 -4.16 12.41 7.01
C THR A 94 -3.83 13.07 5.69
N ILE A 95 -4.01 12.33 4.60
CA ILE A 95 -3.94 12.85 3.24
C ILE A 95 -5.32 12.73 2.62
N THR A 96 -5.91 13.84 2.21
CA THR A 96 -7.21 13.86 1.52
C THR A 96 -7.00 13.95 0.02
N MET A 97 -7.55 12.98 -0.69
CA MET A 97 -7.48 12.92 -2.15
C MET A 97 -8.87 13.06 -2.77
N VAL A 98 -8.94 13.68 -3.91
CA VAL A 98 -10.15 13.84 -4.72
C VAL A 98 -10.10 12.84 -5.87
N VAL A 99 -11.08 11.96 -5.90
CA VAL A 99 -11.16 10.86 -6.88
C VAL A 99 -12.48 10.89 -7.65
N SER A 100 -12.58 10.08 -8.68
CA SER A 100 -13.84 9.90 -9.42
C SER A 100 -14.94 9.35 -8.49
N ASP A 101 -16.20 9.73 -8.76
CA ASP A 101 -17.38 9.17 -8.08
C ASP A 101 -17.51 7.64 -8.25
N ARG A 102 -16.86 7.08 -9.25
CA ARG A 102 -16.79 5.63 -9.52
C ARG A 102 -15.60 4.94 -8.85
N TYR A 103 -14.86 5.66 -8.03
CA TYR A 103 -13.72 5.04 -7.32
C TYR A 103 -14.19 3.89 -6.42
N ASN A 104 -13.42 2.80 -6.42
CA ASN A 104 -13.69 1.64 -5.58
C ASN A 104 -13.16 1.88 -4.16
N ASP A 105 -14.07 2.07 -3.19
CA ASP A 105 -13.72 2.34 -1.79
C ASP A 105 -12.90 1.22 -1.12
N GLY A 106 -13.04 -0.01 -1.59
CA GLY A 106 -12.22 -1.13 -1.10
C GLY A 106 -10.71 -1.00 -1.37
N LEU A 107 -10.30 0.03 -2.14
CA LEU A 107 -8.88 0.31 -2.40
C LEU A 107 -8.28 1.35 -1.44
N ALA A 108 -9.06 1.91 -0.51
CA ALA A 108 -8.56 2.95 0.41
C ALA A 108 -7.49 2.39 1.37
N ASP A 109 -7.72 1.23 1.99
CA ASP A 109 -6.75 0.60 2.89
C ASP A 109 -5.46 0.17 2.17
N PRO A 110 -5.51 -0.57 1.04
CA PRO A 110 -4.31 -0.84 0.24
C PRO A 110 -3.55 0.42 -0.16
N MET A 111 -4.26 1.51 -0.44
CA MET A 111 -3.65 2.78 -0.83
C MET A 111 -2.96 3.46 0.34
N SER A 112 -3.50 3.38 1.56
CA SER A 112 -2.83 3.87 2.78
C SER A 112 -1.50 3.14 2.98
N SER A 113 -1.49 1.80 2.88
CA SER A 113 -0.26 1.00 2.98
C SER A 113 0.77 1.36 1.90
N LEU A 114 0.35 1.55 0.65
CA LEU A 114 1.25 1.99 -0.42
C LEU A 114 1.82 3.40 -0.19
N CYS A 115 1.04 4.30 0.44
CA CYS A 115 1.53 5.62 0.85
C CYS A 115 2.59 5.51 1.95
N GLU A 116 2.37 4.65 2.94
CA GLU A 116 3.36 4.37 4.00
C GLU A 116 4.64 3.79 3.42
N ASP A 117 4.55 2.80 2.54
CA ASP A 117 5.68 2.21 1.83
C ASP A 117 6.47 3.26 1.03
N TYR A 118 5.78 4.14 0.32
CA TYR A 118 6.42 5.24 -0.38
C TYR A 118 7.21 6.15 0.56
N LEU A 119 6.59 6.53 1.69
CA LEU A 119 7.22 7.44 2.65
C LEU A 119 8.43 6.78 3.31
N ILE A 120 8.32 5.51 3.72
CA ILE A 120 9.42 4.72 4.29
C ILE A 120 10.58 4.65 3.30
N ASN A 121 10.33 4.22 2.06
CA ASN A 121 11.37 4.10 1.04
C ASN A 121 12.00 5.45 0.67
N SER A 122 11.22 6.53 0.61
CA SER A 122 11.73 7.88 0.33
C SER A 122 12.62 8.41 1.47
N MET A 123 12.29 8.08 2.74
CA MET A 123 13.12 8.41 3.90
C MET A 123 14.40 7.59 3.91
N LEU A 124 14.32 6.27 3.65
CA LEU A 124 15.47 5.37 3.55
C LEU A 124 16.43 5.80 2.44
N PHE A 125 15.90 6.16 1.28
CA PHE A 125 16.71 6.76 0.22
C PHE A 125 17.48 7.99 0.73
N THR A 126 16.80 8.91 1.40
CA THR A 126 17.44 10.13 1.90
C THR A 126 18.48 9.83 2.96
N TRP A 127 18.24 8.83 3.82
CA TRP A 127 19.18 8.38 4.85
C TRP A 127 20.43 7.74 4.25
N TRP A 128 20.27 6.82 3.30
CA TRP A 128 21.39 6.06 2.71
C TRP A 128 22.13 6.82 1.62
N ASN A 129 21.51 7.77 0.95
CA ASN A 129 22.15 8.53 -0.13
C ASN A 129 23.43 9.24 0.28
N SER A 130 23.54 9.66 1.55
CA SER A 130 24.76 10.27 2.11
C SER A 130 25.76 9.27 2.69
N ARG A 131 25.39 8.00 2.85
CA ARG A 131 26.18 6.94 3.51
C ARG A 131 26.64 5.85 2.55
N ASP A 132 25.71 5.31 1.78
CA ASP A 132 25.96 4.28 0.78
C ASP A 132 24.99 4.42 -0.37
N GLN A 133 25.48 5.04 -1.46
CA GLN A 133 24.66 5.32 -2.66
C GLN A 133 24.19 4.05 -3.36
N LYS A 134 24.91 2.94 -3.22
CA LYS A 134 24.52 1.67 -3.84
C LYS A 134 23.25 1.11 -3.21
N PHE A 135 23.15 1.19 -1.88
CA PHE A 135 21.92 0.82 -1.17
C PHE A 135 20.79 1.80 -1.40
N ALA A 136 21.09 3.10 -1.45
CA ALA A 136 20.09 4.12 -1.69
C ALA A 136 19.29 3.91 -2.98
N SER A 137 19.93 3.42 -4.05
CA SER A 137 19.27 3.23 -5.35
C SER A 137 18.10 2.25 -5.31
N GLN A 138 18.14 1.22 -4.45
CA GLN A 138 17.03 0.27 -4.30
C GLN A 138 15.78 0.93 -3.73
N PHE A 139 15.94 1.80 -2.76
CA PHE A 139 14.81 2.51 -2.13
C PHE A 139 14.13 3.51 -3.06
N VAL A 140 14.86 4.10 -4.01
CA VAL A 140 14.26 4.94 -5.06
C VAL A 140 13.34 4.12 -5.97
N ILE A 141 13.79 2.94 -6.38
CA ILE A 141 12.99 2.05 -7.23
C ILE A 141 11.72 1.64 -6.49
N ASN A 142 11.83 1.18 -5.24
CA ASN A 142 10.68 0.76 -4.44
C ASN A 142 9.69 1.93 -4.20
N ALA A 143 10.19 3.15 -3.96
CA ALA A 143 9.33 4.33 -3.81
C ALA A 143 8.60 4.65 -5.12
N GLN A 144 9.26 4.54 -6.27
CA GLN A 144 8.63 4.77 -7.56
C GLN A 144 7.55 3.73 -7.86
N ASP A 145 7.82 2.46 -7.57
CA ASP A 145 6.84 1.37 -7.72
C ASP A 145 5.59 1.63 -6.86
N SER A 146 5.76 2.11 -5.62
CA SER A 146 4.63 2.47 -4.74
C SER A 146 3.78 3.59 -5.35
N ILE A 147 4.38 4.64 -5.91
CA ILE A 147 3.66 5.74 -6.59
C ILE A 147 2.89 5.23 -7.81
N ASP A 148 3.50 4.37 -8.60
CA ASP A 148 2.87 3.84 -9.80
C ASP A 148 1.67 2.94 -9.43
N HIS A 149 1.78 2.16 -8.37
CA HIS A 149 0.67 1.39 -7.82
C HIS A 149 -0.46 2.28 -7.26
N ILE A 150 -0.14 3.37 -6.56
CA ILE A 150 -1.13 4.34 -6.09
C ILE A 150 -1.90 4.94 -7.28
N ARG A 151 -1.21 5.36 -8.33
CA ARG A 151 -1.84 5.87 -9.56
C ARG A 151 -2.75 4.83 -10.21
N LEU A 152 -2.32 3.57 -10.26
CA LEU A 152 -3.16 2.47 -10.74
C LEU A 152 -4.42 2.28 -9.88
N CYS A 153 -4.32 2.38 -8.55
CA CYS A 153 -5.45 2.32 -7.65
C CYS A 153 -6.42 3.48 -7.88
N LEU A 154 -5.91 4.69 -8.07
CA LEU A 154 -6.71 5.88 -8.36
C LEU A 154 -7.44 5.80 -9.72
N ALA A 155 -6.84 5.12 -10.70
CA ALA A 155 -7.44 4.90 -12.02
C ALA A 155 -8.50 3.80 -12.03
N LYS A 156 -8.52 2.89 -11.04
CA LYS A 156 -9.50 1.80 -10.96
C LYS A 156 -10.86 2.33 -10.53
N THR A 157 -11.87 2.04 -11.35
CA THR A 157 -13.27 2.35 -11.05
C THR A 157 -13.97 1.11 -10.50
N ALA A 158 -14.98 1.32 -9.64
CA ALA A 158 -15.85 0.25 -9.22
C ALA A 158 -16.52 -0.41 -10.44
N PRO A 159 -16.62 -1.75 -10.50
CA PRO A 159 -17.31 -2.41 -11.57
C PRO A 159 -18.76 -1.90 -11.61
N THR A 160 -19.22 -1.50 -12.79
CA THR A 160 -20.66 -1.26 -13.03
C THR A 160 -21.37 -2.59 -12.79
N SER A 161 -22.37 -2.61 -11.94
CA SER A 161 -23.13 -3.79 -11.52
C SER A 161 -23.97 -4.44 -12.64
N SER A 162 -23.57 -4.32 -13.89
CA SER A 162 -24.20 -4.97 -15.03
C SER A 162 -23.45 -6.29 -15.34
N GLY A 163 -23.85 -7.36 -14.66
CA GLY A 163 -23.81 -8.70 -15.23
C GLY A 163 -22.46 -9.42 -15.33
N LEU A 164 -21.55 -9.22 -14.41
CA LEU A 164 -20.48 -10.20 -14.20
C LEU A 164 -20.96 -11.20 -13.14
N GLU A 165 -21.45 -12.36 -13.61
CA GLU A 165 -21.65 -13.52 -12.76
C GLU A 165 -20.29 -13.88 -12.16
N TYR A 166 -20.20 -13.82 -10.85
CA TYR A 166 -19.05 -14.30 -10.09
C TYR A 166 -19.09 -15.83 -10.17
N THR A 167 -18.30 -16.43 -11.05
CA THR A 167 -18.03 -17.86 -10.99
C THR A 167 -17.14 -18.13 -9.80
N ASP A 168 -17.71 -18.72 -8.77
CA ASP A 168 -16.97 -19.19 -7.62
C ASP A 168 -15.84 -20.13 -8.07
N VAL A 169 -14.66 -19.97 -7.51
CA VAL A 169 -13.43 -20.71 -7.84
C VAL A 169 -13.61 -22.23 -7.57
N THR A 170 -14.68 -22.62 -6.89
CA THR A 170 -15.03 -24.02 -6.60
C THR A 170 -15.82 -24.72 -7.69
N GLY A 171 -16.18 -24.05 -8.80
CA GLY A 171 -16.84 -24.68 -9.95
C GLY A 171 -18.28 -25.16 -9.70
N THR A 172 -18.92 -24.76 -8.61
CA THR A 172 -20.31 -25.08 -8.34
C THR A 172 -21.21 -24.03 -9.00
N VAL A 173 -21.79 -24.39 -10.14
CA VAL A 173 -22.83 -23.59 -10.81
C VAL A 173 -24.10 -23.68 -9.98
N THR A 174 -24.49 -22.60 -9.28
CA THR A 174 -25.84 -22.49 -8.75
C THR A 174 -26.80 -22.16 -9.89
N PRO A 175 -27.80 -23.01 -10.17
CA PRO A 175 -28.75 -22.73 -11.24
C PRO A 175 -29.62 -21.54 -10.84
N SER A 176 -29.63 -20.50 -11.67
CA SER A 176 -30.59 -19.40 -11.57
C SER A 176 -32.00 -19.94 -11.82
N ASN A 177 -32.89 -19.74 -10.87
CA ASN A 177 -34.31 -20.02 -10.97
C ASN A 177 -34.94 -19.13 -12.06
N GLY A 178 -35.08 -19.68 -13.23
CA GLY A 178 -35.89 -19.17 -14.32
C GLY A 178 -37.09 -20.09 -14.48
N SER A 179 -38.25 -19.57 -14.08
CA SER A 179 -39.58 -20.12 -14.13
C SER A 179 -40.01 -20.59 -15.54
N SER A 180 -40.81 -21.64 -15.51
CA SER A 180 -41.89 -22.05 -16.43
C SER A 180 -41.54 -22.85 -17.68
N GLY A 181 -42.20 -24.00 -17.74
CA GLY A 181 -42.47 -24.77 -18.95
C GLY A 181 -42.68 -26.25 -18.67
N GLU A 182 -43.91 -26.59 -18.25
CA GLU A 182 -44.45 -27.96 -18.31
C GLU A 182 -44.27 -28.53 -19.71
N THR A 183 -43.82 -29.76 -19.79
CA THR A 183 -44.45 -30.78 -20.68
C THR A 183 -44.09 -32.18 -20.19
N ASP A 184 -45.14 -32.86 -19.89
CA ASP A 184 -45.38 -34.25 -19.63
C ASP A 184 -44.95 -35.11 -20.84
N GLU A 185 -44.24 -36.20 -20.64
CA GLU A 185 -44.37 -37.41 -21.45
C GLU A 185 -43.75 -38.62 -20.76
N THR A 186 -44.65 -39.49 -20.37
CA THR A 186 -44.55 -40.91 -20.03
C THR A 186 -43.83 -41.73 -21.08
N HIS A 187 -42.96 -42.64 -20.66
CA HIS A 187 -42.84 -44.01 -21.26
C HIS A 187 -41.91 -44.86 -20.38
N GLN A 188 -42.51 -45.79 -19.63
CA GLN A 188 -42.58 -47.26 -19.80
C GLN A 188 -41.27 -48.01 -19.51
N GLU A 189 -41.44 -48.86 -18.50
CA GLU A 189 -40.68 -50.05 -18.10
C GLU A 189 -40.29 -50.98 -19.28
N THR A 190 -39.13 -51.58 -19.16
CA THR A 190 -38.97 -53.00 -19.46
C THR A 190 -37.90 -53.61 -18.58
N ASP A 191 -38.36 -54.56 -17.79
CA ASP A 191 -37.74 -55.60 -17.04
C ASP A 191 -36.99 -56.58 -17.99
N GLU A 192 -35.85 -57.08 -17.62
CA GLU A 192 -35.42 -58.47 -17.88
C GLU A 192 -34.14 -58.84 -17.12
N THR A 193 -34.39 -59.61 -16.11
CA THR A 193 -33.75 -60.82 -15.56
C THR A 193 -32.73 -61.50 -16.49
N GLN A 194 -31.55 -61.91 -16.00
CA GLN A 194 -31.17 -63.33 -15.73
C GLN A 194 -29.67 -63.46 -15.48
N THR A 195 -29.41 -64.10 -14.37
CA THR A 195 -28.20 -64.89 -14.01
C THR A 195 -28.14 -66.23 -14.80
N PRO A 196 -27.07 -66.97 -14.90
CA PRO A 196 -26.45 -67.65 -13.78
C PRO A 196 -24.93 -67.32 -13.55
#